data_d24c4f964c4b77a0909eec4899cf4cea
#
_entry.id   d24c4f964c4b77a0909eec4899cf4cea
#
_cell.length_a   1.000
_cell.length_b   1.000
_cell.length_c   1.000
_cell.angle_alpha   90.00
_cell.angle_beta   90.00
_cell.angle_gamma   90.00
#
_symmetry.space_group_name_H-M   'P 1'
#
loop_
_entity.id
_entity.type
_entity.pdbx_description
1 polymer ?
#
loop_
_entity_poly.entity_id
_entity_poly.type
_entity_poly.pdbx_seq_one_letter_code
_entity_poly.pdbx_strand_id
1 'polypeptide(L)'
;GYCQKGFPVSELIAYYWDRSRSLGRFKEFKQTFLPDGKAPRKGQIFRNPRLGKTLQRIAKGGRDVFYRGEIAKEIDAFMKANEGYLSYEDLATHTSTWVEPVSINYRGYDLWELPPNGQGIAALQILQILKGFDLKSFGFGSQEHIHYFTEAKKLAFEDRARYYADPDFSEIPLSRLLSDEYADQRRKLIKSRAARRYDGGLPQLEHGDTIYLTTADADRNMVSLIQSNYRGFGSGICPADLGFCLQDRGQLFDLQPGNMNSYAPGKRPFHTIIPAFITKDRKPFMSFGVMGGATQPQGHAQILMNIVDFGMNIQEAGDAPRILHSGSSQPTGERMIDGGKLTLETGFQYE
;
A
#
# COMPACT_ATOMS: atom_id res chain seq x y z
N GLY A 1 -8.58 26.34 -2.91
CA GLY A 1 -9.71 26.38 -1.99
C GLY A 1 -9.29 25.99 -0.58
N TYR A 2 -9.30 24.72 -0.23
CA TYR A 2 -9.11 24.20 1.14
C TYR A 2 -7.81 24.61 1.83
N CYS A 3 -6.68 24.67 1.12
CA CYS A 3 -5.41 25.11 1.71
C CYS A 3 -5.49 26.54 2.26
N GLN A 4 -6.23 27.43 1.60
CA GLN A 4 -6.36 28.85 1.96
C GLN A 4 -7.52 29.10 2.94
N LYS A 5 -8.71 28.57 2.62
CA LYS A 5 -9.92 28.78 3.42
C LYS A 5 -9.97 27.85 4.63
N GLY A 6 -9.29 26.73 4.56
CA GLY A 6 -9.29 25.67 5.55
C GLY A 6 -10.41 24.66 5.34
N PHE A 7 -10.38 23.62 6.17
CA PHE A 7 -11.42 22.59 6.26
C PHE A 7 -11.56 22.13 7.72
N PRO A 8 -12.75 21.69 8.14
CA PRO A 8 -12.94 21.14 9.46
C PRO A 8 -12.30 19.73 9.54
N VAL A 9 -11.49 19.52 10.56
CA VAL A 9 -10.85 18.21 10.80
C VAL A 9 -11.89 17.24 11.35
N SER A 10 -12.05 16.07 10.68
CA SER A 10 -12.94 15.00 11.14
C SER A 10 -12.41 14.33 12.41
N GLU A 11 -13.27 13.61 13.12
CA GLU A 11 -12.92 12.90 14.34
C GLU A 11 -11.81 11.88 14.14
N LEU A 12 -11.95 11.04 13.11
CA LEU A 12 -10.98 10.02 12.76
C LEU A 12 -9.62 10.63 12.37
N ILE A 13 -9.63 11.71 11.58
CA ILE A 13 -8.40 12.40 11.20
C ILE A 13 -7.73 13.07 12.41
N ALA A 14 -8.48 13.68 13.31
CA ALA A 14 -7.94 14.23 14.54
C ALA A 14 -7.23 13.17 15.40
N TYR A 15 -7.85 11.96 15.50
CA TYR A 15 -7.28 10.83 16.22
C TYR A 15 -5.95 10.35 15.59
N TYR A 16 -5.89 10.18 14.28
CA TYR A 16 -4.66 9.77 13.61
C TYR A 16 -3.59 10.87 13.62
N TRP A 17 -3.98 12.13 13.49
CA TRP A 17 -3.04 13.24 13.51
C TRP A 17 -2.31 13.35 14.84
N ASP A 18 -3.02 13.10 15.93
CA ASP A 18 -2.47 13.12 17.28
C ASP A 18 -1.33 12.09 17.47
N ARG A 19 -1.39 10.97 16.79
CA ARG A 19 -0.33 9.95 16.78
C ARG A 19 0.98 10.43 16.13
N SER A 20 0.93 11.47 15.33
CA SER A 20 2.10 12.05 14.65
C SER A 20 2.80 13.14 15.46
N ARG A 21 2.46 13.34 16.74
CA ARG A 21 3.06 14.36 17.61
C ARG A 21 4.58 14.24 17.74
N SER A 22 5.13 13.04 17.68
CA SER A 22 6.57 12.78 17.75
C SER A 22 7.34 13.43 16.60
N LEU A 23 6.68 13.68 15.45
CA LEU A 23 7.23 14.39 14.31
C LEU A 23 7.41 15.89 14.60
N GLY A 24 6.82 16.42 15.68
CA GLY A 24 7.04 17.79 16.17
C GLY A 24 8.47 18.11 16.57
N ARG A 25 9.36 17.12 16.62
CA ARG A 25 10.81 17.29 16.71
C ARG A 25 11.40 18.01 15.48
N PHE A 26 10.76 17.87 14.32
CA PHE A 26 11.12 18.62 13.11
C PHE A 26 10.42 19.97 13.11
N LYS A 27 11.21 21.04 13.06
CA LYS A 27 10.74 22.43 13.17
C LYS A 27 9.67 22.76 12.13
N GLU A 28 9.91 22.43 10.89
CA GLU A 28 9.03 22.74 9.75
C GLU A 28 7.72 21.92 9.82
N PHE A 29 7.78 20.66 10.26
CA PHE A 29 6.60 19.87 10.56
C PHE A 29 5.75 20.52 11.65
N LYS A 30 6.37 20.87 12.76
CA LYS A 30 5.68 21.52 13.88
C LYS A 30 4.97 22.80 13.44
N GLN A 31 5.66 23.65 12.68
CA GLN A 31 5.10 24.92 12.18
C GLN A 31 3.94 24.72 11.20
N THR A 32 3.94 23.65 10.42
CA THR A 32 2.95 23.41 9.36
C THR A 32 1.76 22.60 9.86
N PHE A 33 2.02 21.54 10.64
CA PHE A 33 1.02 20.53 10.96
C PHE A 33 0.61 20.46 12.43
N LEU A 34 1.30 21.16 13.32
CA LEU A 34 0.95 21.24 14.74
C LEU A 34 0.69 22.70 15.14
N PRO A 35 -0.45 23.30 14.72
CA PRO A 35 -0.80 24.65 15.12
C PRO A 35 -0.81 24.74 16.65
N ASP A 36 -0.19 25.80 17.18
CA ASP A 36 0.01 26.00 18.63
C ASP A 36 0.73 24.81 19.32
N GLY A 37 1.52 24.06 18.57
CA GLY A 37 2.28 22.91 19.06
C GLY A 37 1.45 21.66 19.33
N LYS A 38 0.21 21.59 18.86
CA LYS A 38 -0.73 20.48 19.10
C LYS A 38 -1.39 20.02 17.80
N ALA A 39 -1.77 18.75 17.74
CA ALA A 39 -2.60 18.24 16.66
C ALA A 39 -3.98 18.95 16.65
N PRO A 40 -4.52 19.25 15.46
CA PRO A 40 -5.85 19.85 15.36
C PRO A 40 -6.93 18.94 15.97
N ARG A 41 -7.91 19.56 16.63
CA ARG A 41 -9.05 18.85 17.24
C ARG A 41 -10.15 18.61 16.20
N LYS A 42 -11.03 17.65 16.47
CA LYS A 42 -12.30 17.47 15.74
C LYS A 42 -13.03 18.79 15.58
N GLY A 43 -13.43 19.12 14.35
CA GLY A 43 -14.13 20.35 14.00
C GLY A 43 -13.25 21.60 13.90
N GLN A 44 -12.01 21.56 14.33
CA GLN A 44 -11.08 22.69 14.18
C GLN A 44 -10.79 22.93 12.69
N ILE A 45 -10.77 24.20 12.28
CA ILE A 45 -10.43 24.57 10.92
C ILE A 45 -8.92 24.56 10.75
N PHE A 46 -8.44 23.61 9.94
CA PHE A 46 -7.02 23.53 9.58
C PHE A 46 -6.77 24.25 8.25
N ARG A 47 -5.67 25.00 8.17
CA ARG A 47 -5.20 25.71 6.98
C ARG A 47 -3.74 25.39 6.71
N ASN A 48 -3.40 25.32 5.43
CA ASN A 48 -2.01 25.14 4.99
C ASN A 48 -1.72 26.07 3.79
N PRO A 49 -1.55 27.39 4.04
CA PRO A 49 -1.31 28.35 2.99
C PRO A 49 0.01 28.12 2.25
N ARG A 50 1.02 27.51 2.88
CA ARG A 50 2.28 27.12 2.25
C ARG A 50 2.05 26.11 1.13
N LEU A 51 1.35 25.02 1.43
CA LEU A 51 0.93 24.03 0.41
C LEU A 51 0.08 24.69 -0.70
N GLY A 52 -0.81 25.61 -0.32
CA GLY A 52 -1.61 26.36 -1.28
C GLY A 52 -0.76 27.13 -2.30
N LYS A 53 0.31 27.80 -1.86
CA LYS A 53 1.27 28.48 -2.74
C LYS A 53 2.02 27.49 -3.64
N THR A 54 2.49 26.37 -3.08
CA THR A 54 3.19 25.32 -3.84
C THR A 54 2.30 24.74 -4.94
N LEU A 55 1.05 24.40 -4.63
CA LEU A 55 0.08 23.90 -5.63
C LEU A 55 -0.24 24.95 -6.71
N GLN A 56 -0.29 26.24 -6.38
CA GLN A 56 -0.47 27.32 -7.37
C GLN A 56 0.74 27.44 -8.31
N ARG A 57 1.97 27.28 -7.79
CA ARG A 57 3.20 27.26 -8.63
C ARG A 57 3.13 26.09 -9.62
N ILE A 58 2.78 24.89 -9.15
CA ILE A 58 2.64 23.70 -9.98
C ILE A 58 1.53 23.89 -11.03
N ALA A 59 0.37 24.44 -10.64
CA ALA A 59 -0.74 24.69 -11.54
C ALA A 59 -0.38 25.68 -12.68
N LYS A 60 0.50 26.66 -12.41
CA LYS A 60 0.94 27.62 -13.42
C LYS A 60 2.08 27.13 -14.29
N GLY A 61 3.05 26.40 -13.74
CA GLY A 61 4.28 26.01 -14.42
C GLY A 61 4.37 24.51 -14.75
N GLY A 62 3.35 23.73 -14.41
CA GLY A 62 3.30 22.29 -14.70
C GLY A 62 4.34 21.46 -13.93
N ARG A 63 4.58 20.26 -14.44
CA ARG A 63 5.48 19.27 -13.87
C ARG A 63 6.91 19.82 -13.65
N ASP A 64 7.42 20.58 -14.58
CA ASP A 64 8.83 21.01 -14.57
C ASP A 64 9.12 22.00 -13.43
N VAL A 65 8.16 22.78 -12.97
CA VAL A 65 8.33 23.62 -11.78
C VAL A 65 8.68 22.79 -10.54
N PHE A 66 8.09 21.61 -10.42
CA PHE A 66 8.34 20.70 -9.29
C PHE A 66 9.68 19.96 -9.46
N TYR A 67 9.91 19.34 -10.62
CA TYR A 67 11.03 18.41 -10.79
C TYR A 67 12.32 19.06 -11.27
N ARG A 68 12.25 20.19 -11.99
CA ARG A 68 13.42 20.87 -12.61
C ARG A 68 13.49 22.35 -12.27
N GLY A 69 12.44 22.90 -11.69
CA GLY A 69 12.31 24.32 -11.40
C GLY A 69 12.70 24.69 -9.96
N GLU A 70 12.07 25.74 -9.50
CA GLU A 70 12.37 26.33 -8.19
C GLU A 70 12.06 25.39 -7.02
N ILE A 71 10.97 24.56 -7.12
CA ILE A 71 10.62 23.63 -6.04
C ILE A 71 11.72 22.58 -5.87
N ALA A 72 12.26 22.03 -6.95
CA ALA A 72 13.36 21.07 -6.88
C ALA A 72 14.61 21.70 -6.22
N LYS A 73 14.92 22.97 -6.56
CA LYS A 73 16.06 23.69 -5.99
C LYS A 73 15.86 23.99 -4.48
N GLU A 74 14.63 24.31 -4.08
CA GLU A 74 14.30 24.52 -2.66
C GLU A 74 14.42 23.22 -1.86
N ILE A 75 13.98 22.07 -2.42
CA ILE A 75 14.14 20.75 -1.81
C ILE A 75 15.63 20.41 -1.67
N ASP A 76 16.41 20.56 -2.74
CA ASP A 76 17.86 20.29 -2.76
C ASP A 76 18.61 21.13 -1.71
N ALA A 77 18.36 22.44 -1.68
CA ALA A 77 18.97 23.34 -0.70
C ALA A 77 18.61 22.95 0.74
N PHE A 78 17.35 22.59 0.99
CA PHE A 78 16.90 22.13 2.29
C PHE A 78 17.58 20.82 2.68
N MET A 79 17.67 19.85 1.76
CA MET A 79 18.30 18.57 2.01
C MET A 79 19.80 18.72 2.30
N LYS A 80 20.52 19.54 1.55
CA LYS A 80 21.93 19.85 1.80
C LYS A 80 22.16 20.49 3.16
N ALA A 81 21.29 21.41 3.58
CA ALA A 81 21.39 22.07 4.87
C ALA A 81 21.07 21.13 6.06
N ASN A 82 20.44 19.96 5.81
CA ASN A 82 20.07 18.98 6.81
C ASN A 82 20.77 17.61 6.60
N GLU A 83 21.91 17.60 5.87
CA GLU A 83 22.71 16.41 5.60
C GLU A 83 21.91 15.25 4.93
N GLY A 84 20.87 15.60 4.16
CA GLY A 84 20.06 14.66 3.41
C GLY A 84 20.65 14.32 2.05
N TYR A 85 20.27 13.18 1.50
CA TYR A 85 20.84 12.63 0.26
C TYR A 85 20.04 13.00 -1.00
N LEU A 86 18.77 13.39 -0.89
CA LEU A 86 17.95 13.75 -2.05
C LEU A 86 18.46 15.06 -2.66
N SER A 87 18.89 15.00 -3.92
CA SER A 87 19.49 16.12 -4.65
C SER A 87 18.57 16.68 -5.73
N TYR A 88 18.95 17.84 -6.27
CA TYR A 88 18.30 18.40 -7.46
C TYR A 88 18.33 17.43 -8.64
N GLU A 89 19.45 16.74 -8.85
CA GLU A 89 19.62 15.81 -9.98
C GLU A 89 18.67 14.60 -9.87
N ASP A 90 18.46 14.07 -8.67
CA ASP A 90 17.48 13.00 -8.44
C ASP A 90 16.06 13.40 -8.85
N LEU A 91 15.69 14.64 -8.57
CA LEU A 91 14.40 15.20 -8.97
C LEU A 91 14.35 15.47 -10.49
N ALA A 92 15.39 16.10 -11.04
CA ALA A 92 15.43 16.53 -12.44
C ALA A 92 15.44 15.36 -13.44
N THR A 93 16.06 14.23 -13.05
CA THR A 93 16.11 13.01 -13.85
C THR A 93 14.89 12.11 -13.67
N HIS A 94 14.07 12.35 -12.64
CA HIS A 94 12.89 11.52 -12.38
C HIS A 94 11.90 11.52 -13.55
N THR A 95 11.47 10.34 -13.95
CA THR A 95 10.41 10.11 -14.94
C THR A 95 9.37 9.15 -14.39
N SER A 96 8.10 9.39 -14.78
CA SER A 96 7.03 8.42 -14.56
C SER A 96 7.05 7.37 -15.66
N THR A 97 6.75 6.13 -15.32
CA THR A 97 6.73 5.00 -16.26
C THR A 97 5.32 4.43 -16.39
N TRP A 98 4.97 4.06 -17.62
CA TRP A 98 3.80 3.23 -17.88
C TRP A 98 4.21 1.76 -17.73
N VAL A 99 3.33 0.98 -17.12
CA VAL A 99 3.53 -0.47 -16.94
C VAL A 99 2.28 -1.21 -17.39
N GLU A 100 2.46 -2.42 -17.94
CA GLU A 100 1.33 -3.29 -18.26
C GLU A 100 0.81 -3.94 -16.98
N PRO A 101 -0.49 -3.81 -16.68
CA PRO A 101 -1.08 -4.48 -15.54
C PRO A 101 -1.11 -6.00 -15.75
N VAL A 102 -1.12 -6.75 -14.66
CA VAL A 102 -1.20 -8.20 -14.67
C VAL A 102 -2.47 -8.67 -13.98
N SER A 103 -2.99 -9.84 -14.38
CA SER A 103 -4.24 -10.34 -13.81
C SER A 103 -4.23 -11.84 -13.60
N ILE A 104 -5.17 -12.30 -12.78
CA ILE A 104 -5.61 -13.69 -12.69
C ILE A 104 -7.13 -13.76 -12.82
N ASN A 105 -7.63 -14.87 -13.31
CA ASN A 105 -9.06 -15.16 -13.27
C ASN A 105 -9.42 -15.87 -11.96
N TYR A 106 -10.30 -15.23 -11.18
CA TYR A 106 -10.86 -15.82 -9.98
C TYR A 106 -12.36 -16.07 -10.17
N ARG A 107 -12.73 -17.31 -10.50
CA ARG A 107 -14.13 -17.77 -10.65
C ARG A 107 -14.98 -16.88 -11.58
N GLY A 108 -14.41 -16.50 -12.75
CA GLY A 108 -15.07 -15.69 -13.77
C GLY A 108 -14.89 -14.18 -13.64
N TYR A 109 -14.12 -13.72 -12.66
CA TYR A 109 -13.71 -12.33 -12.49
C TYR A 109 -12.21 -12.22 -12.69
N ASP A 110 -11.76 -11.27 -13.50
CA ASP A 110 -10.34 -10.99 -13.67
C ASP A 110 -9.95 -9.83 -12.75
N LEU A 111 -9.11 -10.12 -11.76
CA LEU A 111 -8.50 -9.10 -10.90
C LEU A 111 -7.20 -8.63 -11.53
N TRP A 112 -7.10 -7.32 -11.73
CA TRP A 112 -5.95 -6.63 -12.32
C TRP A 112 -5.21 -5.84 -11.26
N GLU A 113 -3.88 -5.99 -11.25
CA GLU A 113 -2.97 -5.32 -10.34
C GLU A 113 -1.75 -4.81 -11.10
N LEU A 114 -1.03 -3.86 -10.50
CA LEU A 114 0.26 -3.43 -11.03
C LEU A 114 1.37 -4.44 -10.66
N PRO A 115 2.33 -4.66 -11.59
CA PRO A 115 3.47 -5.54 -11.32
C PRO A 115 4.42 -4.95 -10.26
N PRO A 116 5.45 -5.69 -9.79
CA PRO A 116 6.50 -5.15 -8.94
C PRO A 116 7.20 -3.91 -9.59
N ASN A 117 7.72 -3.04 -8.78
CA ASN A 117 8.14 -3.08 -7.37
C ASN A 117 7.02 -2.93 -6.33
N GLY A 118 5.76 -2.79 -6.74
CA GLY A 118 4.59 -2.82 -5.86
C GLY A 118 4.23 -4.24 -5.38
N GLN A 119 3.22 -4.31 -4.50
CA GLN A 119 2.79 -5.59 -3.92
C GLN A 119 1.48 -6.15 -4.51
N GLY A 120 0.99 -5.64 -5.64
CA GLY A 120 -0.31 -6.02 -6.22
C GLY A 120 -0.42 -7.51 -6.48
N ILE A 121 0.62 -8.12 -7.03
CA ILE A 121 0.61 -9.55 -7.33
C ILE A 121 0.48 -10.46 -6.09
N ALA A 122 0.68 -9.95 -4.87
CA ALA A 122 0.40 -10.75 -3.67
C ALA A 122 -1.10 -11.00 -3.48
N ALA A 123 -1.97 -10.06 -3.85
CA ALA A 123 -3.41 -10.29 -3.87
C ALA A 123 -3.79 -11.37 -4.90
N LEU A 124 -3.16 -11.30 -6.08
CA LEU A 124 -3.37 -12.30 -7.13
C LEU A 124 -2.92 -13.69 -6.67
N GLN A 125 -1.75 -13.82 -6.05
CA GLN A 125 -1.24 -15.09 -5.54
C GLN A 125 -2.12 -15.68 -4.43
N ILE A 126 -2.61 -14.85 -3.49
CA ILE A 126 -3.55 -15.29 -2.45
C ILE A 126 -4.78 -15.95 -3.11
N LEU A 127 -5.39 -15.26 -4.07
CA LEU A 127 -6.59 -15.74 -4.75
C LEU A 127 -6.31 -16.97 -5.63
N GLN A 128 -5.16 -17.04 -6.32
CA GLN A 128 -4.75 -18.22 -7.09
C GLN A 128 -4.64 -19.48 -6.18
N ILE A 129 -4.07 -19.31 -4.99
CA ILE A 129 -4.00 -20.42 -4.02
C ILE A 129 -5.41 -20.78 -3.54
N LEU A 130 -6.24 -19.79 -3.19
CA LEU A 130 -7.60 -19.99 -2.69
C LEU A 130 -8.57 -20.57 -3.71
N LYS A 131 -8.35 -20.35 -4.99
CA LYS A 131 -9.17 -20.87 -6.10
C LYS A 131 -9.37 -22.40 -6.03
N GLY A 132 -8.45 -23.13 -5.43
CA GLY A 132 -8.52 -24.59 -5.28
C GLY A 132 -9.34 -25.08 -4.08
N PHE A 133 -9.91 -24.19 -3.27
CA PHE A 133 -10.76 -24.54 -2.13
C PHE A 133 -12.21 -24.09 -2.37
N ASP A 134 -13.17 -24.85 -1.88
CA ASP A 134 -14.59 -24.47 -1.92
C ASP A 134 -14.95 -23.58 -0.72
N LEU A 135 -14.52 -22.31 -0.78
CA LEU A 135 -14.74 -21.35 0.29
C LEU A 135 -16.24 -21.10 0.55
N LYS A 136 -17.06 -21.20 -0.51
CA LYS A 136 -18.50 -21.03 -0.40
C LYS A 136 -19.11 -22.07 0.53
N SER A 137 -18.70 -23.33 0.44
CA SER A 137 -19.22 -24.42 1.28
C SER A 137 -18.76 -24.28 2.73
N PHE A 138 -17.60 -23.70 2.97
CA PHE A 138 -17.12 -23.45 4.34
C PHE A 138 -17.92 -22.37 5.05
N GLY A 139 -18.42 -21.39 4.30
CA GLY A 139 -19.15 -20.25 4.84
C GLY A 139 -18.25 -19.12 5.33
N PHE A 140 -18.78 -17.89 5.26
CA PHE A 140 -18.07 -16.71 5.73
C PHE A 140 -17.81 -16.79 7.24
N GLY A 141 -16.56 -16.53 7.63
CA GLY A 141 -16.16 -16.49 9.05
C GLY A 141 -15.91 -17.86 9.69
N SER A 142 -16.09 -18.97 8.96
CA SER A 142 -15.76 -20.29 9.49
C SER A 142 -14.28 -20.45 9.81
N GLN A 143 -13.95 -21.43 10.62
CA GLN A 143 -12.57 -21.77 10.94
C GLN A 143 -11.78 -22.12 9.67
N GLU A 144 -12.37 -22.84 8.74
CA GLU A 144 -11.79 -23.20 7.46
C GLU A 144 -11.51 -21.96 6.60
N HIS A 145 -12.48 -21.06 6.46
CA HIS A 145 -12.29 -19.80 5.71
C HIS A 145 -11.12 -19.02 6.29
N ILE A 146 -11.08 -18.78 7.58
CA ILE A 146 -10.01 -18.03 8.27
C ILE A 146 -8.67 -18.75 8.10
N HIS A 147 -8.64 -20.07 8.26
CA HIS A 147 -7.43 -20.88 8.14
C HIS A 147 -6.85 -20.82 6.73
N TYR A 148 -7.64 -21.19 5.71
CA TYR A 148 -7.14 -21.24 4.33
C TYR A 148 -6.74 -19.87 3.80
N PHE A 149 -7.49 -18.83 4.14
CA PHE A 149 -7.11 -17.45 3.80
C PHE A 149 -5.76 -17.07 4.44
N THR A 150 -5.59 -17.34 5.71
CA THR A 150 -4.37 -17.01 6.45
C THR A 150 -3.16 -17.74 5.90
N GLU A 151 -3.28 -19.03 5.61
CA GLU A 151 -2.19 -19.85 5.07
C GLU A 151 -1.84 -19.44 3.62
N ALA A 152 -2.83 -19.20 2.78
CA ALA A 152 -2.61 -18.68 1.41
C ALA A 152 -1.88 -17.32 1.45
N LYS A 153 -2.30 -16.42 2.35
CA LYS A 153 -1.64 -15.14 2.57
C LYS A 153 -0.19 -15.31 3.03
N LYS A 154 0.12 -16.18 3.97
CA LYS A 154 1.48 -16.45 4.42
C LYS A 154 2.36 -16.89 3.24
N LEU A 155 1.90 -17.83 2.44
CA LEU A 155 2.61 -18.32 1.26
C LEU A 155 2.90 -17.23 0.24
N ALA A 156 1.90 -16.41 -0.11
CA ALA A 156 2.07 -15.29 -1.03
C ALA A 156 3.05 -14.24 -0.49
N PHE A 157 3.08 -14.03 0.83
CA PHE A 157 3.98 -13.07 1.45
C PHE A 157 5.42 -13.57 1.56
N GLU A 158 5.66 -14.89 1.57
CA GLU A 158 7.00 -15.45 1.41
C GLU A 158 7.57 -15.14 0.02
N ASP A 159 6.75 -15.32 -1.01
CA ASP A 159 7.14 -14.97 -2.37
C ASP A 159 7.35 -13.47 -2.51
N ARG A 160 6.50 -12.64 -1.88
CA ARG A 160 6.64 -11.19 -1.81
C ARG A 160 7.98 -10.80 -1.19
N ALA A 161 8.32 -11.38 -0.06
CA ALA A 161 9.57 -11.10 0.64
C ALA A 161 10.81 -11.42 -0.20
N ARG A 162 10.72 -12.44 -1.04
CA ARG A 162 11.84 -12.92 -1.82
C ARG A 162 12.01 -12.24 -3.16
N TYR A 163 10.90 -11.93 -3.85
CA TYR A 163 10.90 -11.59 -5.28
C TYR A 163 10.46 -10.16 -5.59
N TYR A 164 9.80 -9.43 -4.64
CA TYR A 164 9.25 -8.12 -4.99
C TYR A 164 10.30 -7.02 -4.79
N ALA A 165 10.80 -6.55 -5.90
CA ALA A 165 11.86 -5.56 -5.97
C ALA A 165 11.72 -4.75 -7.27
N ASP A 166 12.63 -3.83 -7.51
CA ASP A 166 12.70 -3.07 -8.76
C ASP A 166 13.06 -4.00 -9.94
N PRO A 167 12.17 -4.13 -10.95
CA PRO A 167 12.43 -5.00 -12.10
C PRO A 167 13.61 -4.55 -12.96
N ASP A 168 14.03 -3.28 -12.87
CA ASP A 168 15.22 -2.80 -13.59
C ASP A 168 16.52 -3.33 -12.95
N PHE A 169 16.47 -3.87 -11.74
CA PHE A 169 17.60 -4.40 -10.96
C PHE A 169 17.53 -5.90 -10.68
N SER A 170 16.38 -6.53 -10.93
CA SER A 170 16.16 -7.93 -10.55
C SER A 170 15.20 -8.62 -11.52
N GLU A 171 15.53 -9.83 -11.94
CA GLU A 171 14.62 -10.66 -12.73
C GLU A 171 13.55 -11.28 -11.83
N ILE A 172 12.31 -10.84 -12.00
CA ILE A 172 11.17 -11.31 -11.23
C ILE A 172 10.41 -12.37 -12.05
N PRO A 173 10.27 -13.62 -11.56
CA PRO A 173 9.62 -14.70 -12.32
C PRO A 173 8.08 -14.55 -12.31
N LEU A 174 7.57 -13.42 -12.83
CA LEU A 174 6.19 -12.98 -12.70
C LEU A 174 5.20 -14.01 -13.27
N SER A 175 5.45 -14.52 -14.49
CA SER A 175 4.58 -15.50 -15.12
C SER A 175 4.49 -16.80 -14.32
N ARG A 176 5.58 -17.23 -13.69
CA ARG A 176 5.59 -18.39 -12.81
C ARG A 176 4.82 -18.14 -11.52
N LEU A 177 5.07 -17.00 -10.86
CA LEU A 177 4.40 -16.65 -9.61
C LEU A 177 2.87 -16.59 -9.72
N LEU A 178 2.36 -16.25 -10.92
CA LEU A 178 0.93 -16.16 -11.19
C LEU A 178 0.35 -17.40 -11.89
N SER A 179 1.13 -18.45 -12.15
CA SER A 179 0.65 -19.66 -12.81
C SER A 179 -0.22 -20.52 -11.88
N ASP A 180 -1.21 -21.21 -12.47
CA ASP A 180 -2.03 -22.20 -11.76
C ASP A 180 -1.16 -23.35 -11.21
N GLU A 181 -0.16 -23.79 -11.97
CA GLU A 181 0.77 -24.85 -11.55
C GLU A 181 1.53 -24.45 -10.27
N TYR A 182 2.05 -23.24 -10.21
CA TYR A 182 2.74 -22.75 -9.01
C TYR A 182 1.78 -22.62 -7.82
N ALA A 183 0.58 -22.12 -8.05
CA ALA A 183 -0.46 -22.04 -7.00
C ALA A 183 -0.82 -23.43 -6.45
N ASP A 184 -0.89 -24.46 -7.33
CA ASP A 184 -1.12 -25.85 -6.91
C ASP A 184 0.02 -26.40 -6.06
N GLN A 185 1.26 -26.09 -6.42
CA GLN A 185 2.43 -26.47 -5.60
C GLN A 185 2.37 -25.81 -4.21
N ARG A 186 2.04 -24.50 -4.16
CA ARG A 186 1.93 -23.76 -2.90
C ARG A 186 0.77 -24.27 -2.05
N ARG A 187 -0.37 -24.59 -2.66
CA ARG A 187 -1.57 -25.12 -2.00
C ARG A 187 -1.30 -26.43 -1.26
N LYS A 188 -0.46 -27.32 -1.81
CA LYS A 188 -0.06 -28.60 -1.18
C LYS A 188 0.70 -28.40 0.15
N LEU A 189 1.25 -27.22 0.39
CA LEU A 189 1.94 -26.89 1.65
C LEU A 189 0.96 -26.55 2.79
N ILE A 190 -0.29 -26.21 2.47
CA ILE A 190 -1.31 -25.90 3.48
C ILE A 190 -1.76 -27.21 4.12
N LYS A 191 -1.68 -27.28 5.44
CA LYS A 191 -2.10 -28.43 6.26
C LYS A 191 -3.27 -28.04 7.14
N SER A 192 -3.87 -29.00 7.85
CA SER A 192 -4.98 -28.76 8.80
C SER A 192 -4.59 -27.92 10.01
N ARG A 193 -3.30 -27.76 10.28
CA ARG A 193 -2.79 -26.90 11.35
C ARG A 193 -2.06 -25.70 10.74
N ALA A 194 -2.19 -24.55 11.40
CA ALA A 194 -1.49 -23.33 11.02
C ALA A 194 0.04 -23.55 11.05
N ALA A 195 0.70 -23.17 9.96
CA ALA A 195 2.15 -23.27 9.86
C ALA A 195 2.82 -22.22 10.75
N ARG A 196 3.84 -22.64 11.50
CA ARG A 196 4.67 -21.72 12.29
C ARG A 196 5.70 -20.99 11.43
N ARG A 197 6.08 -21.59 10.32
CA ARG A 197 7.07 -21.05 9.41
C ARG A 197 6.80 -21.57 8.00
N TYR A 198 6.93 -20.69 7.06
CA TYR A 198 7.28 -21.01 5.68
C TYR A 198 8.67 -20.43 5.45
N ASP A 199 9.48 -21.00 4.56
CA ASP A 199 10.81 -20.46 4.32
C ASP A 199 10.75 -19.07 3.67
N GLY A 200 11.27 -18.10 4.40
CA GLY A 200 11.35 -16.68 4.10
C GLY A 200 11.37 -15.84 5.38
N GLY A 201 11.84 -14.73 5.51
CA GLY A 201 12.43 -13.92 6.51
C GLY A 201 11.73 -12.91 7.43
N LEU A 202 12.16 -12.25 8.41
CA LEU A 202 11.94 -11.58 9.71
C LEU A 202 10.94 -10.36 9.81
N PRO A 203 10.70 -9.74 11.03
CA PRO A 203 9.39 -9.27 11.46
C PRO A 203 9.02 -7.78 11.26
N GLN A 204 7.75 -7.53 11.32
CA GLN A 204 6.93 -6.33 11.60
C GLN A 204 7.22 -5.02 10.86
N LEU A 205 6.28 -4.67 9.98
CA LEU A 205 6.03 -3.29 9.57
C LEU A 205 4.65 -2.85 10.06
N GLU A 206 4.61 -1.71 10.74
CA GLU A 206 3.42 -1.08 11.27
C GLU A 206 2.64 -0.30 10.19
N HIS A 207 1.41 0.10 10.54
CA HIS A 207 0.39 0.70 9.71
C HIS A 207 0.87 1.82 8.78
N GLY A 208 0.53 1.69 7.49
CA GLY A 208 0.71 2.75 6.50
C GLY A 208 -0.54 3.62 6.36
N ASP A 209 -0.34 4.90 6.08
CA ASP A 209 -1.40 5.87 5.75
C ASP A 209 -1.45 6.07 4.24
N THR A 210 -2.65 5.96 3.68
CA THR A 210 -2.85 5.93 2.23
C THR A 210 -4.17 6.61 1.88
N ILE A 211 -4.25 7.27 0.73
CA ILE A 211 -5.50 7.78 0.15
C ILE A 211 -5.77 7.04 -1.15
N TYR A 212 -6.99 6.56 -1.29
CA TYR A 212 -7.51 5.97 -2.51
C TYR A 212 -8.66 6.79 -3.07
N LEU A 213 -8.69 6.96 -4.39
CA LEU A 213 -9.75 7.61 -5.14
C LEU A 213 -10.13 6.77 -6.35
N THR A 214 -11.41 6.64 -6.62
CA THR A 214 -11.92 6.09 -7.88
C THR A 214 -12.91 7.04 -8.50
N THR A 215 -12.94 7.08 -9.83
CA THR A 215 -13.94 7.79 -10.62
C THR A 215 -14.38 6.94 -11.79
N ALA A 216 -15.61 7.12 -12.24
CA ALA A 216 -16.16 6.47 -13.44
C ALA A 216 -17.07 7.44 -14.18
N ASP A 217 -17.10 7.33 -15.50
CA ASP A 217 -18.04 8.06 -16.36
C ASP A 217 -19.15 7.15 -16.92
N ALA A 218 -20.03 7.72 -17.73
CA ALA A 218 -21.15 6.99 -18.34
C ALA A 218 -20.69 5.93 -19.36
N ASP A 219 -19.51 6.11 -19.95
CA ASP A 219 -18.90 5.18 -20.89
C ASP A 219 -18.11 4.06 -20.19
N ARG A 220 -18.12 4.06 -18.84
CA ARG A 220 -17.38 3.14 -17.97
C ARG A 220 -15.86 3.28 -18.07
N ASN A 221 -15.37 4.45 -18.47
CA ASN A 221 -13.98 4.77 -18.22
C ASN A 221 -13.80 4.97 -16.72
N MET A 222 -12.86 4.26 -16.14
CA MET A 222 -12.62 4.30 -14.70
C MET A 222 -11.17 4.69 -14.39
N VAL A 223 -10.99 5.43 -13.29
CA VAL A 223 -9.67 5.70 -12.73
C VAL A 223 -9.58 5.04 -11.36
N SER A 224 -8.53 4.30 -11.13
CA SER A 224 -8.14 3.75 -9.84
C SER A 224 -6.85 4.44 -9.40
N LEU A 225 -6.95 5.41 -8.49
CA LEU A 225 -5.83 6.26 -8.10
C LEU A 225 -5.50 6.07 -6.62
N ILE A 226 -4.24 5.77 -6.35
CA ILE A 226 -3.73 5.63 -4.99
C ILE A 226 -2.48 6.49 -4.81
N GLN A 227 -2.39 7.17 -3.66
CA GLN A 227 -1.20 7.90 -3.24
C GLN A 227 -0.97 7.74 -1.75
N SER A 228 0.27 7.87 -1.32
CA SER A 228 0.62 7.66 0.08
C SER A 228 2.01 8.19 0.37
N ASN A 229 2.20 8.74 1.55
CA ASN A 229 3.52 8.99 2.13
C ASN A 229 4.12 7.74 2.79
N TYR A 230 3.42 6.62 2.79
CA TYR A 230 3.61 5.36 3.48
C TYR A 230 3.13 5.41 4.93
N ARG A 231 3.79 6.06 5.85
CA ARG A 231 3.35 6.18 7.26
C ARG A 231 2.89 7.62 7.55
N GLY A 232 1.63 7.81 7.94
CA GLY A 232 1.09 9.10 8.37
C GLY A 232 1.57 10.27 7.51
N PHE A 233 2.35 11.15 8.10
CA PHE A 233 3.00 12.27 7.39
C PHE A 233 4.34 11.90 6.73
N GLY A 234 4.60 10.62 6.46
CA GLY A 234 5.85 10.14 5.89
C GLY A 234 7.02 10.33 6.84
N SER A 235 8.13 10.81 6.30
CA SER A 235 9.36 11.06 7.08
C SER A 235 9.22 12.15 8.14
N GLY A 236 8.17 12.98 8.07
CA GLY A 236 8.06 14.21 8.85
C GLY A 236 8.99 15.34 8.38
N ILE A 237 9.84 15.07 7.39
CA ILE A 237 10.73 16.06 6.78
C ILE A 237 9.90 16.92 5.83
N CYS A 238 9.74 18.19 6.15
CA CYS A 238 8.98 19.16 5.36
C CYS A 238 9.96 20.17 4.76
N PRO A 239 10.25 20.11 3.45
CA PRO A 239 11.21 21.02 2.86
C PRO A 239 10.75 22.47 2.95
N ALA A 240 11.53 23.31 3.62
CA ALA A 240 11.34 24.75 3.74
C ALA A 240 9.86 25.19 3.89
N ASP A 241 9.42 26.16 3.09
CA ASP A 241 8.07 26.71 3.12
C ASP A 241 7.10 26.03 2.13
N LEU A 242 7.39 24.79 1.67
CA LEU A 242 6.58 24.11 0.66
C LEU A 242 5.26 23.54 1.19
N GLY A 243 5.16 23.32 2.51
CA GLY A 243 3.91 22.93 3.17
C GLY A 243 3.49 21.48 3.00
N PHE A 244 4.40 20.58 2.59
CA PHE A 244 4.20 19.14 2.54
C PHE A 244 5.38 18.40 3.15
N CYS A 245 5.18 17.13 3.53
CA CYS A 245 6.26 16.26 3.98
C CYS A 245 6.69 15.31 2.86
N LEU A 246 7.97 14.94 2.88
CA LEU A 246 8.50 13.88 2.03
C LEU A 246 8.02 12.51 2.51
N GLN A 247 7.72 11.62 1.57
CA GLN A 247 7.38 10.24 1.87
C GLN A 247 8.58 9.48 2.49
N ASP A 248 8.32 8.37 3.16
CA ASP A 248 9.35 7.59 3.87
C ASP A 248 9.56 6.17 3.33
N ARG A 249 9.24 5.92 2.04
CA ARG A 249 9.36 4.59 1.42
C ARG A 249 10.80 4.10 1.25
N GLY A 250 11.80 4.97 1.36
CA GLY A 250 13.21 4.57 1.37
C GLY A 250 13.53 3.56 2.48
N GLN A 251 12.82 3.58 3.59
CA GLN A 251 12.97 2.58 4.66
C GLN A 251 12.47 1.17 4.27
N LEU A 252 11.82 1.02 3.12
CA LEU A 252 11.37 -0.28 2.62
C LEU A 252 12.47 -1.03 1.85
N PHE A 253 13.64 -0.46 1.67
CA PHE A 253 14.81 -1.22 1.22
C PHE A 253 15.30 -2.20 2.29
N ASP A 254 15.88 -3.29 1.86
CA ASP A 254 16.75 -4.11 2.69
C ASP A 254 18.15 -3.50 2.70
N LEU A 255 18.71 -3.29 3.87
CA LEU A 255 20.08 -2.77 4.02
C LEU A 255 21.14 -3.88 3.99
N GLN A 256 20.72 -5.16 4.06
CA GLN A 256 21.64 -6.29 3.90
C GLN A 256 21.89 -6.56 2.42
N PRO A 257 23.14 -6.77 2.01
CA PRO A 257 23.45 -7.13 0.64
C PRO A 257 22.95 -8.53 0.27
N GLY A 258 22.66 -8.74 -1.01
CA GLY A 258 22.32 -10.07 -1.54
C GLY A 258 20.83 -10.37 -1.69
N ASN A 259 19.93 -9.52 -1.19
CA ASN A 259 18.50 -9.61 -1.45
C ASN A 259 18.09 -8.81 -2.68
N MET A 260 17.03 -9.25 -3.37
CA MET A 260 16.53 -8.54 -4.56
C MET A 260 16.17 -7.08 -4.27
N ASN A 261 15.65 -6.79 -3.07
CA ASN A 261 15.27 -5.43 -2.65
C ASN A 261 16.37 -4.71 -1.84
N SER A 262 17.62 -5.18 -1.90
CA SER A 262 18.74 -4.46 -1.27
C SER A 262 18.91 -3.07 -1.86
N TYR A 263 19.25 -2.09 -1.00
CA TYR A 263 19.48 -0.72 -1.42
C TYR A 263 20.58 -0.63 -2.49
N ALA A 264 20.31 0.17 -3.50
CA ALA A 264 21.30 0.56 -4.51
C ALA A 264 20.96 1.97 -5.05
N PRO A 265 21.96 2.76 -5.49
CA PRO A 265 21.72 4.04 -6.16
C PRO A 265 20.84 3.88 -7.41
N GLY A 266 19.90 4.81 -7.62
CA GLY A 266 18.97 4.79 -8.75
C GLY A 266 17.87 3.73 -8.68
N LYS A 267 17.84 2.89 -7.65
CA LYS A 267 16.88 1.81 -7.47
C LYS A 267 15.61 2.29 -6.75
N ARG A 268 14.47 1.81 -7.22
CA ARG A 268 13.17 2.01 -6.54
C ARG A 268 13.00 1.01 -5.41
N PRO A 269 12.59 1.43 -4.20
CA PRO A 269 12.26 0.48 -3.13
C PRO A 269 11.02 -0.34 -3.48
N PHE A 270 10.86 -1.52 -2.90
CA PHE A 270 9.57 -2.14 -2.73
C PHE A 270 8.57 -1.12 -2.17
N HIS A 271 7.31 -1.17 -2.60
CA HIS A 271 6.26 -0.32 -2.06
C HIS A 271 4.91 -1.03 -1.92
N THR A 272 4.01 -0.41 -1.15
CA THR A 272 2.77 -1.04 -0.69
C THR A 272 1.50 -0.52 -1.38
N ILE A 273 1.55 0.53 -2.20
CA ILE A 273 0.37 1.07 -2.86
C ILE A 273 -0.02 0.25 -4.09
N ILE A 274 -1.27 -0.19 -4.16
CA ILE A 274 -1.80 -1.07 -5.18
C ILE A 274 -3.23 -0.65 -5.58
N PRO A 275 -3.39 0.18 -6.64
CA PRO A 275 -4.72 0.44 -7.20
C PRO A 275 -5.14 -0.75 -8.05
N ALA A 276 -6.39 -1.21 -7.91
CA ALA A 276 -6.87 -2.40 -8.59
C ALA A 276 -8.08 -2.17 -9.49
N PHE A 277 -8.26 -3.08 -10.44
CA PHE A 277 -9.44 -3.20 -11.28
C PHE A 277 -9.97 -4.62 -11.30
N ILE A 278 -11.28 -4.75 -11.47
CA ILE A 278 -11.92 -6.02 -11.78
C ILE A 278 -12.65 -5.89 -13.11
N THR A 279 -12.45 -6.89 -13.97
CA THR A 279 -13.29 -7.08 -15.17
C THR A 279 -14.08 -8.39 -15.04
N LYS A 280 -15.25 -8.43 -15.67
CA LYS A 280 -16.07 -9.63 -15.81
C LYS A 280 -16.52 -9.74 -17.27
N ASP A 281 -16.36 -10.91 -17.88
CA ASP A 281 -16.67 -11.13 -19.29
C ASP A 281 -16.00 -10.07 -20.20
N ARG A 282 -14.76 -9.71 -19.91
CA ARG A 282 -13.95 -8.66 -20.58
C ARG A 282 -14.57 -7.26 -20.54
N LYS A 283 -15.49 -7.00 -19.60
CA LYS A 283 -16.09 -5.67 -19.40
C LYS A 283 -15.67 -5.09 -18.05
N PRO A 284 -15.50 -3.77 -17.95
CA PRO A 284 -15.26 -3.11 -16.68
C PRO A 284 -16.35 -3.47 -15.67
N PHE A 285 -15.95 -3.94 -14.49
CA PHE A 285 -16.86 -4.30 -13.41
C PHE A 285 -16.69 -3.35 -12.22
N MET A 286 -15.46 -3.19 -11.73
CA MET A 286 -15.18 -2.36 -10.56
C MET A 286 -13.74 -1.85 -10.58
N SER A 287 -13.51 -0.61 -10.15
CA SER A 287 -12.22 -0.12 -9.71
C SER A 287 -12.25 0.02 -8.18
N PHE A 288 -11.21 -0.45 -7.50
CA PHE A 288 -11.18 -0.41 -6.05
C PHE A 288 -9.75 -0.37 -5.49
N GLY A 289 -9.65 -0.06 -4.21
CA GLY A 289 -8.42 -0.10 -3.47
C GLY A 289 -8.69 0.11 -1.98
N VAL A 290 -7.74 -0.29 -1.16
CA VAL A 290 -7.81 -0.15 0.29
C VAL A 290 -6.54 0.50 0.83
N MET A 291 -6.60 1.10 2.01
CA MET A 291 -5.42 1.58 2.73
C MET A 291 -4.87 0.48 3.66
N GLY A 292 -3.69 0.75 4.26
CA GLY A 292 -3.14 -0.06 5.34
C GLY A 292 -1.80 -0.72 5.05
N GLY A 293 -0.98 -0.19 4.14
CA GLY A 293 0.36 -0.71 3.88
C GLY A 293 0.33 -2.19 3.48
N ALA A 294 0.96 -3.06 4.26
CA ALA A 294 1.03 -4.50 4.01
C ALA A 294 -0.32 -5.24 4.15
N THR A 295 -1.38 -4.59 4.60
CA THR A 295 -2.73 -5.19 4.65
C THR A 295 -3.46 -5.07 3.31
N GLN A 296 -3.02 -4.22 2.38
CA GLN A 296 -3.71 -3.99 1.12
C GLN A 296 -3.95 -5.28 0.30
N PRO A 297 -2.96 -6.17 0.06
CA PRO A 297 -3.22 -7.43 -0.65
C PRO A 297 -4.25 -8.33 0.05
N GLN A 298 -4.27 -8.31 1.38
CA GLN A 298 -5.23 -9.06 2.17
C GLN A 298 -6.65 -8.49 1.99
N GLY A 299 -6.78 -7.16 2.00
CA GLY A 299 -8.06 -6.48 1.77
C GLY A 299 -8.59 -6.70 0.36
N HIS A 300 -7.72 -6.61 -0.67
CA HIS A 300 -8.12 -6.86 -2.05
C HIS A 300 -8.65 -8.28 -2.25
N ALA A 301 -7.93 -9.28 -1.72
CA ALA A 301 -8.37 -10.67 -1.81
C ALA A 301 -9.70 -10.89 -1.07
N GLN A 302 -9.87 -10.33 0.14
CA GLN A 302 -11.11 -10.48 0.91
C GLN A 302 -12.31 -9.82 0.23
N ILE A 303 -12.15 -8.60 -0.31
CA ILE A 303 -13.25 -7.93 -1.03
C ILE A 303 -13.72 -8.78 -2.21
N LEU A 304 -12.79 -9.30 -3.03
CA LEU A 304 -13.19 -10.13 -4.16
C LEU A 304 -13.83 -11.46 -3.71
N MET A 305 -13.26 -12.13 -2.69
CA MET A 305 -13.88 -13.33 -2.10
C MET A 305 -15.29 -13.05 -1.58
N ASN A 306 -15.48 -11.96 -0.85
CA ASN A 306 -16.77 -11.58 -0.28
C ASN A 306 -17.84 -11.43 -1.37
N ILE A 307 -17.49 -10.82 -2.49
CA ILE A 307 -18.39 -10.67 -3.63
C ILE A 307 -18.63 -12.02 -4.34
N VAL A 308 -17.59 -12.79 -4.60
CA VAL A 308 -17.64 -13.96 -5.51
C VAL A 308 -18.02 -15.25 -4.78
N ASP A 309 -17.41 -15.54 -3.63
CA ASP A 309 -17.67 -16.77 -2.89
C ASP A 309 -18.87 -16.65 -1.96
N PHE A 310 -19.02 -15.48 -1.30
CA PHE A 310 -20.06 -15.28 -0.29
C PHE A 310 -21.27 -14.49 -0.79
N GLY A 311 -21.26 -14.02 -2.06
CA GLY A 311 -22.39 -13.38 -2.71
C GLY A 311 -22.76 -12.01 -2.15
N MET A 312 -21.83 -11.34 -1.47
CA MET A 312 -22.07 -10.02 -0.87
C MET A 312 -22.14 -8.94 -1.96
N ASN A 313 -22.97 -7.94 -1.76
CA ASN A 313 -22.92 -6.71 -2.56
C ASN A 313 -21.67 -5.89 -2.20
N ILE A 314 -21.40 -4.82 -2.96
CA ILE A 314 -20.16 -4.02 -2.81
C ILE A 314 -20.06 -3.39 -1.41
N GLN A 315 -21.17 -2.90 -0.86
CA GLN A 315 -21.18 -2.30 0.47
C GLN A 315 -20.95 -3.35 1.57
N GLU A 316 -21.66 -4.47 1.48
CA GLU A 316 -21.49 -5.60 2.41
C GLU A 316 -20.05 -6.13 2.37
N ALA A 317 -19.47 -6.27 1.18
CA ALA A 317 -18.10 -6.73 1.03
C ALA A 317 -17.06 -5.79 1.67
N GLY A 318 -17.33 -4.48 1.65
CA GLY A 318 -16.51 -3.46 2.30
C GLY A 318 -16.69 -3.38 3.81
N ASP A 319 -17.91 -3.62 4.30
CA ASP A 319 -18.28 -3.53 5.73
C ASP A 319 -18.02 -4.84 6.48
N ALA A 320 -17.85 -5.96 5.77
CA ALA A 320 -17.59 -7.26 6.37
C ALA A 320 -16.35 -7.23 7.27
N PRO A 321 -16.38 -7.91 8.43
CA PRO A 321 -15.25 -7.97 9.32
C PRO A 321 -14.04 -8.62 8.65
N ARG A 322 -12.85 -8.05 8.89
CA ARG A 322 -11.62 -8.43 8.19
C ARG A 322 -10.76 -9.38 8.99
N ILE A 323 -10.15 -10.29 8.26
CA ILE A 323 -9.07 -11.16 8.73
C ILE A 323 -7.76 -10.44 8.44
N LEU A 324 -6.95 -10.19 9.46
CA LEU A 324 -5.65 -9.57 9.33
C LEU A 324 -4.56 -10.47 9.90
N HIS A 325 -3.60 -10.80 9.08
CA HIS A 325 -2.41 -11.54 9.52
C HIS A 325 -1.17 -10.66 9.37
N SER A 326 -0.43 -10.50 10.46
CA SER A 326 0.84 -9.78 10.54
C SER A 326 2.00 -10.72 10.92
N GLY A 327 3.24 -10.24 10.80
CA GLY A 327 4.44 -11.04 11.11
C GLY A 327 4.85 -12.01 10.01
N SER A 328 4.32 -11.88 8.79
CA SER A 328 4.88 -12.55 7.61
C SER A 328 6.16 -11.86 7.15
N SER A 329 6.94 -12.62 6.38
CA SER A 329 8.16 -12.15 5.76
C SER A 329 7.98 -10.91 4.90
N GLN A 330 9.02 -10.06 4.84
CA GLN A 330 9.01 -8.76 4.16
C GLN A 330 10.18 -8.62 3.18
N PRO A 331 10.02 -7.83 2.11
CA PRO A 331 11.12 -7.49 1.21
C PRO A 331 12.25 -6.67 1.86
N THR A 332 12.04 -6.19 3.07
CA THR A 332 13.02 -5.49 3.93
C THR A 332 13.99 -6.42 4.65
N GLY A 333 13.97 -7.73 4.34
CA GLY A 333 14.83 -8.73 4.97
C GLY A 333 14.24 -9.42 6.19
N GLU A 334 13.08 -9.01 6.63
CA GLU A 334 12.39 -9.54 7.82
C GLU A 334 11.76 -10.92 7.56
N ARG A 335 11.82 -11.85 8.56
CA ARG A 335 11.38 -13.24 8.44
C ARG A 335 10.25 -13.62 9.39
N MET A 336 9.25 -14.39 8.90
CA MET A 336 8.18 -14.92 9.74
C MET A 336 8.72 -15.88 10.80
N ILE A 337 8.33 -15.65 12.05
CA ILE A 337 8.60 -16.53 13.19
C ILE A 337 7.27 -16.88 13.88
N ASP A 338 7.17 -18.10 14.39
CA ASP A 338 6.01 -18.61 15.16
C ASP A 338 4.63 -18.40 14.50
N GLY A 339 4.58 -18.38 13.15
CA GLY A 339 3.34 -18.27 12.40
C GLY A 339 2.73 -16.87 12.32
N GLY A 340 3.38 -15.86 12.92
CA GLY A 340 2.87 -14.50 12.97
C GLY A 340 1.68 -14.31 13.91
N LYS A 341 0.91 -13.23 13.71
CA LYS A 341 -0.25 -12.88 14.54
C LYS A 341 -1.50 -12.76 13.67
N LEU A 342 -2.54 -13.49 14.03
CA LEU A 342 -3.88 -13.35 13.47
C LEU A 342 -4.69 -12.36 14.31
N THR A 343 -5.33 -11.41 13.66
CA THR A 343 -6.25 -10.44 14.25
C THR A 343 -7.56 -10.49 13.47
N LEU A 344 -8.66 -10.65 14.15
CA LEU A 344 -10.00 -10.64 13.59
C LEU A 344 -10.73 -9.39 14.07
N GLU A 345 -11.43 -8.70 13.17
CA GLU A 345 -12.30 -7.60 13.55
C GLU A 345 -13.55 -8.15 14.25
N THR A 346 -14.22 -7.32 15.06
CA THR A 346 -15.50 -7.68 15.66
C THR A 346 -16.55 -7.94 14.58
N GLY A 347 -17.36 -8.99 14.75
CA GLY A 347 -18.38 -9.40 13.77
C GLY A 347 -18.20 -10.82 13.24
N PHE A 348 -17.05 -11.45 13.47
CA PHE A 348 -16.96 -12.91 13.36
C PHE A 348 -17.68 -13.57 14.53
N GLN A 349 -18.37 -14.67 14.26
CA GLN A 349 -18.95 -15.49 15.32
C GLN A 349 -17.82 -16.31 15.96
N TYR A 350 -17.65 -16.14 17.26
CA TYR A 350 -16.77 -16.97 18.07
C TYR A 350 -17.63 -18.00 18.78
N GLU A 351 -17.53 -19.26 18.42
CA GLU A 351 -18.03 -20.37 19.21
C GLU A 351 -16.89 -21.00 20.03
#